data_6d4a8710cb7f3ee4325e11cbee0d99ad
#
_entry.id   6d4a8710cb7f3ee4325e11cbee0d99ad
#
_cell.length_a   1.000
_cell.length_b   1.000
_cell.length_c   1.000
_cell.angle_alpha   90.00
_cell.angle_beta   90.00
_cell.angle_gamma   90.00
#
_symmetry.space_group_name_H-M   'P 1'
#
loop_
_entity.id
_entity.type
_entity.pdbx_description
1 polymer ?
#
loop_
_entity_poly.entity_id
_entity_poly.type
_entity_poly.pdbx_seq_one_letter_code
_entity_poly.pdbx_strand_id
1 'polypeptide(L)'
;MGIRHTFIQNLKYYRKQAGLTQEKLAEKIEMSTAYIGDMEARERFPSAETIDKIAEALNIRPSVLFDEFGSPDNIKDSFKKIYTKTLQQELKEKIDQAVEEVCKQIYSPPPPMKFVKQE
;
A
#
# COMPACT_ATOMS: atom_id res chain seq x y z
N MET A 1 4.12 -16.78 -7.50
CA MET A 1 5.00 -15.69 -7.82
C MET A 1 5.98 -15.46 -6.70
N GLY A 2 7.20 -15.14 -7.03
CA GLY A 2 8.20 -14.95 -6.01
C GLY A 2 8.18 -13.56 -5.42
N ILE A 3 8.87 -13.42 -4.30
CA ILE A 3 8.96 -12.14 -3.61
C ILE A 3 9.61 -11.06 -4.47
N ARG A 4 10.52 -11.46 -5.34
CA ARG A 4 11.18 -10.53 -6.25
C ARG A 4 10.16 -9.88 -7.19
N HIS A 5 9.31 -10.69 -7.76
CA HIS A 5 8.25 -10.20 -8.65
C HIS A 5 7.30 -9.27 -7.90
N THR A 6 6.87 -9.70 -6.70
CA THR A 6 5.98 -8.91 -5.87
C THR A 6 6.58 -7.54 -5.56
N PHE A 7 7.84 -7.53 -5.16
CA PHE A 7 8.54 -6.29 -4.85
C PHE A 7 8.55 -5.35 -6.05
N ILE A 8 8.92 -5.88 -7.21
CA ILE A 8 9.05 -5.04 -8.41
C ILE A 8 7.70 -4.50 -8.87
N GLN A 9 6.66 -5.32 -8.82
CA GLN A 9 5.33 -4.85 -9.20
C GLN A 9 4.86 -3.73 -8.26
N ASN A 10 5.08 -3.90 -6.96
CA ASN A 10 4.71 -2.88 -6.00
C ASN A 10 5.54 -1.62 -6.15
N LEU A 11 6.83 -1.77 -6.43
CA LEU A 11 7.70 -0.63 -6.68
C LEU A 11 7.17 0.21 -7.84
N LYS A 12 6.86 -0.43 -8.94
CA LYS A 12 6.32 0.27 -10.11
C LYS A 12 5.03 1.00 -9.77
N TYR A 13 4.16 0.33 -9.05
CA TYR A 13 2.87 0.91 -8.70
C TYR A 13 3.05 2.16 -7.84
N TYR A 14 3.80 2.05 -6.76
CA TYR A 14 3.95 3.17 -5.84
C TYR A 14 4.79 4.30 -6.45
N ARG A 15 5.72 3.97 -7.33
CA ARG A 15 6.46 4.99 -8.05
C ARG A 15 5.51 5.83 -8.90
N LYS A 16 4.63 5.17 -9.64
CA LYS A 16 3.67 5.86 -10.49
C LYS A 16 2.64 6.64 -9.67
N GLN A 17 2.22 6.07 -8.55
CA GLN A 17 1.30 6.76 -7.66
C GLN A 17 1.92 8.04 -7.10
N ALA A 18 3.21 8.03 -6.87
CA ALA A 18 3.92 9.19 -6.39
C ALA A 18 4.22 10.20 -7.51
N GLY A 19 3.85 9.87 -8.75
CA GLY A 19 4.10 10.74 -9.88
C GLY A 19 5.55 10.80 -10.30
N LEU A 20 6.34 9.78 -9.96
CA LEU A 20 7.76 9.77 -10.25
C LEU A 20 8.09 8.93 -11.47
N THR A 21 8.92 9.48 -12.35
CA THR A 21 9.51 8.70 -13.43
C THR A 21 10.65 7.89 -12.85
N GLN A 22 11.15 6.93 -13.65
CA GLN A 22 12.34 6.18 -13.24
C GLN A 22 13.50 7.13 -12.96
N GLU A 23 13.64 8.14 -13.77
CA GLU A 23 14.69 9.14 -13.60
C GLU A 23 14.55 9.89 -12.28
N LYS A 24 13.33 10.33 -11.97
CA LYS A 24 13.10 11.08 -10.75
C LYS A 24 13.33 10.23 -9.51
N LEU A 25 12.90 8.99 -9.55
CA LEU A 25 13.16 8.10 -8.43
C LEU A 25 14.65 7.86 -8.27
N ALA A 26 15.35 7.63 -9.39
CA ALA A 26 16.79 7.43 -9.35
C ALA A 26 17.50 8.63 -8.71
N GLU A 27 17.09 9.82 -9.07
CA GLU A 27 17.64 11.04 -8.47
C GLU A 27 17.45 11.05 -6.97
N LYS A 28 16.24 10.73 -6.53
CA LYS A 28 15.93 10.78 -5.10
C LYS A 28 16.74 9.79 -4.27
N ILE A 29 17.07 8.65 -4.84
CA ILE A 29 17.85 7.65 -4.12
C ILE A 29 19.34 7.66 -4.50
N GLU A 30 19.72 8.66 -5.30
CA GLU A 30 21.12 8.85 -5.71
C GLU A 30 21.69 7.65 -6.46
N MET A 31 20.88 7.11 -7.35
CA MET A 31 21.27 6.02 -8.22
C MET A 31 21.07 6.44 -9.65
N SER A 32 21.56 5.61 -10.61
CA SER A 32 21.38 5.93 -12.02
C SER A 32 19.99 5.51 -12.49
N THR A 33 19.50 6.20 -13.53
CA THR A 33 18.23 5.82 -14.15
C THR A 33 18.32 4.41 -14.71
N ALA A 34 19.47 4.05 -15.28
CA ALA A 34 19.69 2.71 -15.81
C ALA A 34 19.52 1.65 -14.73
N TYR A 35 19.93 1.95 -13.50
CA TYR A 35 19.79 1.02 -12.38
C TYR A 35 18.32 0.74 -12.09
N ILE A 36 17.52 1.80 -12.02
CA ILE A 36 16.08 1.66 -11.76
C ILE A 36 15.41 0.92 -12.91
N GLY A 37 15.76 1.30 -14.15
CA GLY A 37 15.19 0.65 -15.33
C GLY A 37 15.50 -0.83 -15.39
N ASP A 38 16.74 -1.18 -15.08
CA ASP A 38 17.17 -2.57 -15.07
C ASP A 38 16.47 -3.36 -13.97
N MET A 39 16.33 -2.74 -12.80
CA MET A 39 15.64 -3.36 -11.69
C MET A 39 14.19 -3.68 -12.06
N GLU A 40 13.50 -2.73 -12.67
CA GLU A 40 12.09 -2.93 -13.02
C GLU A 40 11.91 -3.89 -14.20
N ALA A 41 12.81 -3.83 -15.18
CA ALA A 41 12.68 -4.67 -16.37
C ALA A 41 13.10 -6.11 -16.14
N ARG A 42 14.14 -6.32 -15.35
CA ARG A 42 14.68 -7.65 -15.12
C ARG A 42 14.38 -8.21 -13.75
N GLU A 43 13.55 -7.52 -13.01
CA GLU A 43 13.17 -7.92 -11.65
C GLU A 43 14.39 -8.20 -10.78
N ARG A 44 15.35 -7.29 -10.83
CA ARG A 44 16.52 -7.40 -9.98
C ARG A 44 16.21 -6.90 -8.58
N PHE A 45 16.57 -7.69 -7.60
CA PHE A 45 16.29 -7.35 -6.21
C PHE A 45 17.43 -6.48 -5.67
N PRO A 46 17.11 -5.30 -5.11
CA PRO A 46 18.15 -4.41 -4.59
C PRO A 46 18.61 -4.82 -3.20
N SER A 47 19.63 -4.14 -2.72
CA SER A 47 20.10 -4.37 -1.35
C SER A 47 19.09 -3.80 -0.35
N ALA A 48 19.22 -4.22 0.90
CA ALA A 48 18.36 -3.72 1.96
C ALA A 48 18.45 -2.19 2.08
N GLU A 49 19.64 -1.66 1.94
CA GLU A 49 19.85 -0.21 2.03
C GLU A 49 19.12 0.51 0.91
N THR A 50 19.14 -0.05 -0.28
CA THR A 50 18.43 0.54 -1.40
C THR A 50 16.93 0.47 -1.21
N ILE A 51 16.43 -0.63 -0.64
CA ILE A 51 15.01 -0.77 -0.33
C ILE A 51 14.56 0.34 0.63
N ASP A 52 15.37 0.61 1.65
CA ASP A 52 15.06 1.69 2.58
C ASP A 52 14.99 3.04 1.87
N LYS A 53 15.95 3.31 0.99
CA LYS A 53 15.97 4.56 0.23
C LYS A 53 14.74 4.70 -0.67
N ILE A 54 14.36 3.60 -1.31
CA ILE A 54 13.19 3.60 -2.20
C ILE A 54 11.94 3.88 -1.38
N ALA A 55 11.77 3.19 -0.26
CA ALA A 55 10.59 3.38 0.57
C ALA A 55 10.51 4.81 1.07
N GLU A 56 11.63 5.38 1.48
CA GLU A 56 11.68 6.75 1.94
C GLU A 56 11.33 7.72 0.81
N ALA A 57 11.90 7.50 -0.37
CA ALA A 57 11.61 8.35 -1.53
C ALA A 57 10.15 8.30 -1.92
N LEU A 58 9.51 7.16 -1.75
CA LEU A 58 8.10 6.98 -2.08
C LEU A 58 7.18 7.31 -0.91
N ASN A 59 7.76 7.62 0.24
CA ASN A 59 7.01 7.94 1.45
C ASN A 59 6.07 6.82 1.86
N ILE A 60 6.57 5.60 1.83
CA ILE A 60 5.81 4.42 2.22
C ILE A 60 6.67 3.59 3.18
N ARG A 61 6.02 2.72 3.94
CA ARG A 61 6.76 1.78 4.79
C ARG A 61 7.34 0.68 3.89
N PRO A 62 8.57 0.22 4.18
CA PRO A 62 9.18 -0.83 3.34
C PRO A 62 8.31 -2.08 3.21
N SER A 63 7.55 -2.43 4.25
CA SER A 63 6.71 -3.63 4.22
C SER A 63 5.66 -3.58 3.13
N VAL A 64 5.24 -2.39 2.73
CA VAL A 64 4.23 -2.23 1.68
C VAL A 64 4.74 -2.76 0.34
N LEU A 65 6.05 -2.71 0.14
CA LEU A 65 6.65 -3.21 -1.10
C LEU A 65 6.61 -4.74 -1.20
N PHE A 66 6.34 -5.41 -0.09
CA PHE A 66 6.30 -6.87 -0.06
C PHE A 66 4.89 -7.42 0.12
N ASP A 67 3.88 -6.58 0.00
CA ASP A 67 2.51 -7.00 0.14
C ASP A 67 2.08 -7.79 -1.10
N GLU A 68 1.78 -9.05 -0.90
CA GLU A 68 1.40 -9.93 -2.00
C GLU A 68 0.09 -9.55 -2.66
N PHE A 69 -0.79 -8.89 -1.95
CA PHE A 69 -2.06 -8.47 -2.52
C PHE A 69 -1.88 -7.26 -3.42
N GLY A 70 -0.73 -6.64 -3.34
CA GLY A 70 -0.40 -5.54 -4.21
C GLY A 70 -1.18 -4.28 -3.90
N SER A 71 -1.42 -3.49 -4.93
CA SER A 71 -2.06 -2.19 -4.78
C SER A 71 -3.56 -2.35 -4.59
N PRO A 72 -4.20 -1.32 -4.03
CA PRO A 72 -5.67 -1.31 -3.96
C PRO A 72 -6.35 -1.49 -5.32
N ASP A 73 -5.71 -1.02 -6.39
CA ASP A 73 -6.28 -1.19 -7.72
C ASP A 73 -6.31 -2.64 -8.15
N ASN A 74 -5.28 -3.41 -7.82
CA ASN A 74 -5.25 -4.83 -8.13
C ASN A 74 -6.34 -5.56 -7.38
N ILE A 75 -6.55 -5.21 -6.13
CA ILE A 75 -7.62 -5.80 -5.33
C ILE A 75 -8.97 -5.47 -5.95
N LYS A 76 -9.18 -4.22 -6.34
CA LYS A 76 -10.39 -3.79 -7.00
C LYS A 76 -10.67 -4.59 -8.26
N ASP A 77 -9.65 -4.71 -9.12
CA ASP A 77 -9.81 -5.42 -10.37
C ASP A 77 -10.14 -6.89 -10.16
N SER A 78 -9.52 -7.51 -9.15
CA SER A 78 -9.80 -8.89 -8.81
C SER A 78 -11.25 -9.06 -8.40
N PHE A 79 -11.76 -8.16 -7.56
CA PHE A 79 -13.15 -8.22 -7.16
C PHE A 79 -14.10 -7.99 -8.33
N LYS A 80 -13.76 -7.07 -9.22
CA LYS A 80 -14.59 -6.82 -10.40
C LYS A 80 -14.73 -8.03 -11.29
N LYS A 81 -13.70 -8.85 -11.37
CA LYS A 81 -13.75 -10.07 -12.18
C LYS A 81 -14.61 -11.14 -11.58
N ILE A 82 -14.73 -11.16 -10.28
CA ILE A 82 -15.39 -12.25 -9.58
C ILE A 82 -16.84 -11.95 -9.22
N TYR A 83 -17.14 -10.69 -8.91
CA TYR A 83 -18.44 -10.35 -8.36
C TYR A 83 -19.26 -9.47 -9.30
N THR A 84 -20.57 -9.68 -9.26
CA THR A 84 -21.49 -8.80 -9.95
C THR A 84 -21.52 -7.46 -9.20
N LYS A 85 -22.09 -6.47 -9.86
CA LYS A 85 -22.21 -5.15 -9.27
C LYS A 85 -22.97 -5.19 -7.94
N THR A 86 -24.02 -5.98 -7.89
CA THR A 86 -24.83 -6.10 -6.68
C THR A 86 -24.02 -6.70 -5.54
N LEU A 87 -23.28 -7.77 -5.83
CA LEU A 87 -22.46 -8.39 -4.82
C LEU A 87 -21.36 -7.47 -4.34
N GLN A 88 -20.81 -6.68 -5.26
CA GLN A 88 -19.78 -5.72 -4.88
C GLN A 88 -20.34 -4.69 -3.90
N GLN A 89 -21.56 -4.24 -4.14
CA GLN A 89 -22.19 -3.27 -3.27
C GLN A 89 -22.44 -3.85 -1.88
N GLU A 90 -22.97 -5.07 -1.83
CA GLU A 90 -23.22 -5.74 -0.56
C GLU A 90 -21.92 -5.97 0.21
N LEU A 91 -20.90 -6.40 -0.50
CA LEU A 91 -19.61 -6.65 0.12
C LEU A 91 -19.03 -5.36 0.70
N LYS A 92 -19.14 -4.28 -0.06
CA LYS A 92 -18.65 -2.99 0.40
C LYS A 92 -19.35 -2.56 1.68
N GLU A 93 -20.67 -2.70 1.71
CA GLU A 93 -21.44 -2.33 2.88
C GLU A 93 -21.03 -3.15 4.11
N LYS A 94 -20.83 -4.45 3.91
CA LYS A 94 -20.42 -5.31 5.02
C LYS A 94 -19.01 -4.98 5.52
N ILE A 95 -18.12 -4.66 4.60
CA ILE A 95 -16.77 -4.28 4.98
C ILE A 95 -16.80 -2.96 5.75
N ASP A 96 -17.57 -1.99 5.26
CA ASP A 96 -17.70 -0.71 5.93
C ASP A 96 -18.24 -0.88 7.34
N GLN A 97 -19.24 -1.74 7.50
CA GLN A 97 -19.81 -2.02 8.80
C GLN A 97 -18.80 -2.67 9.72
N ALA A 98 -18.04 -3.62 9.21
CA ALA A 98 -17.02 -4.31 10.00
C ALA A 98 -15.93 -3.35 10.46
N VAL A 99 -15.51 -2.47 9.57
CA VAL A 99 -14.50 -1.47 9.92
C VAL A 99 -15.03 -0.53 10.98
N GLU A 100 -16.27 -0.08 10.82
CA GLU A 100 -16.90 0.82 11.80
C GLU A 100 -16.99 0.15 13.16
N GLU A 101 -17.38 -1.12 13.18
CA GLU A 101 -17.49 -1.86 14.42
C GLU A 101 -16.15 -1.96 15.13
N VAL A 102 -15.10 -2.29 14.39
CA VAL A 102 -13.75 -2.39 14.93
C VAL A 102 -13.29 -1.04 15.46
N CYS A 103 -13.57 0.01 14.72
CA CYS A 103 -13.19 1.35 15.13
C CYS A 103 -13.89 1.75 16.41
N LYS A 104 -15.15 1.38 16.57
CA LYS A 104 -15.87 1.66 17.80
C LYS A 104 -15.23 0.95 18.98
N GLN A 105 -14.78 -0.27 18.78
CA GLN A 105 -14.15 -1.02 19.85
C GLN A 105 -12.79 -0.46 20.24
N ILE A 106 -12.03 -0.04 19.23
CA ILE A 106 -10.67 0.44 19.48
C ILE A 106 -10.65 1.90 19.91
N TYR A 107 -11.45 2.71 19.26
CA TYR A 107 -11.44 4.15 19.49
C TYR A 107 -12.62 4.67 20.26
N SER A 108 -13.32 3.76 20.90
CA SER A 108 -14.43 4.19 21.75
C SER A 108 -13.89 5.18 22.76
N PRO A 109 -14.39 6.39 22.79
CA PRO A 109 -13.89 7.33 23.78
C PRO A 109 -14.28 6.84 25.16
N PRO A 110 -13.52 7.22 26.16
CA PRO A 110 -13.89 6.85 27.53
C PRO A 110 -15.29 7.34 27.79
N PRO A 111 -16.02 6.68 28.68
CA PRO A 111 -17.35 7.12 28.97
C PRO A 111 -17.33 8.58 29.34
N PRO A 112 -18.41 9.29 29.06
CA PRO A 112 -18.46 10.69 29.42
C PRO A 112 -18.05 10.82 30.86
N MET A 113 -17.41 11.90 31.12
CA MET A 113 -16.90 12.09 32.46
C MET A 113 -17.98 12.39 33.40
N LYS A 114 -18.88 11.46 33.54
CA LYS A 114 -19.96 11.67 34.42
C LYS A 114 -19.48 11.84 35.79
N PHE A 115 -18.48 11.05 36.08
CA PHE A 115 -18.01 11.17 37.37
C PHE A 115 -17.36 12.48 37.62
N VAL A 116 -16.91 13.08 36.58
CA VAL A 116 -16.31 14.34 36.77
C VAL A 116 -17.32 15.39 37.10
N LYS A 117 -18.48 15.25 36.49
CA LYS A 117 -19.41 16.27 36.73
C LYS A 117 -20.08 16.09 37.98
N GLN A 118 -19.87 15.05 38.60
CA GLN A 118 -20.51 14.96 39.78
C GLN A 118 -20.00 15.93 40.65
N GLU A 119 -18.99 16.31 40.43
CA GLU A 119 -18.53 17.25 41.19
C GLU A 119 -19.27 17.84 42.02
#